data_87d50cc8ecd6bf24dab5caf987479e64
#
_entry.id   87d50cc8ecd6bf24dab5caf987479e64
#
_cell.length_a   1.000
_cell.length_b   1.000
_cell.length_c   1.000
_cell.angle_alpha   90.00
_cell.angle_beta   90.00
_cell.angle_gamma   90.00
#
_symmetry.space_group_name_H-M   'P 1'
#
loop_
_entity.id
_entity.type
_entity.pdbx_description
1 polymer ?
#
loop_
_entity_poly.entity_id
_entity_poly.type
_entity_poly.pdbx_seq_one_letter_code
_entity_poly.pdbx_strand_id
1 'polypeptide(L)'
;ADTETPLLRKRLSASVIFLLVLMYFSMGHMMWGWPVPAAMADNHVAMGILQLLLAGIIMVINQKFFISGFQSLWHRAPNMDTLVALGATAAFAWSVAALFLMTDAQLKGNMHGVMTYMDEFYFESAAMILTLITVGKYLEAVSKGRTTDAIKSLMDLAPKTACVIRDGKEQVIPAEEVVKGDTFVVRPGESIPVDGRVISGESAVDESALTGES
;
A
#
# COMPACT_ATOMS: atom_id res chain seq x y z
N ALA A 1 -11.50 -10.26 5.19
CA ALA A 1 -11.67 -9.43 3.98
C ALA A 1 -10.55 -8.39 3.95
N ASP A 2 -9.85 -8.30 2.84
CA ASP A 2 -8.79 -7.30 2.64
C ASP A 2 -9.40 -5.90 2.57
N THR A 3 -9.27 -5.14 3.63
CA THR A 3 -9.76 -3.75 3.73
C THR A 3 -8.66 -2.73 3.44
N GLU A 4 -7.39 -3.15 3.46
CA GLU A 4 -6.24 -2.26 3.27
C GLU A 4 -5.98 -1.93 1.80
N THR A 5 -6.02 -2.91 0.91
CA THR A 5 -5.75 -2.72 -0.52
C THR A 5 -6.68 -1.69 -1.19
N PRO A 6 -8.02 -1.71 -0.99
CA PRO A 6 -8.88 -0.69 -1.59
C PRO A 6 -8.64 0.71 -1.04
N LEU A 7 -8.27 0.84 0.23
CA LEU A 7 -7.93 2.13 0.84
C LEU A 7 -6.62 2.69 0.27
N LEU A 8 -5.60 1.84 0.15
CA LEU A 8 -4.31 2.21 -0.46
C LEU A 8 -4.50 2.61 -1.93
N ARG A 9 -5.33 1.89 -2.68
CA ARG A 9 -5.66 2.23 -4.07
C ARG A 9 -6.28 3.63 -4.19
N LYS A 10 -7.23 3.97 -3.34
CA LYS A 10 -7.86 5.31 -3.33
C LYS A 10 -6.84 6.41 -3.00
N ARG A 11 -5.99 6.17 -2.00
CA ARG A 11 -4.92 7.12 -1.63
C ARG A 11 -3.91 7.30 -2.76
N LEU A 12 -3.49 6.21 -3.38
CA LEU A 12 -2.56 6.24 -4.51
C LEU A 12 -3.15 7.01 -5.68
N SER A 13 -4.39 6.71 -6.07
CA SER A 13 -5.05 7.43 -7.17
C SER A 13 -5.16 8.93 -6.90
N ALA A 14 -5.56 9.32 -5.69
CA ALA A 14 -5.63 10.72 -5.31
C ALA A 14 -4.23 11.37 -5.32
N SER A 15 -3.21 10.72 -4.74
CA SER A 15 -1.84 11.25 -4.73
C SER A 15 -1.27 11.42 -6.13
N VAL A 16 -1.52 10.46 -7.04
CA VAL A 16 -1.06 10.55 -8.45
C VAL A 16 -1.73 11.70 -9.16
N ILE A 17 -3.05 11.90 -9.00
CA ILE A 17 -3.77 13.01 -9.64
C ILE A 17 -3.18 14.36 -9.19
N PHE A 18 -3.06 14.58 -7.88
CA PHE A 18 -2.51 15.84 -7.37
C PHE A 18 -1.01 16.00 -7.72
N LEU A 19 -0.24 14.92 -7.76
CA LEU A 19 1.16 14.96 -8.19
C LEU A 19 1.28 15.38 -9.67
N LEU A 20 0.45 14.82 -10.56
CA LEU A 20 0.45 15.20 -11.98
C LEU A 20 0.10 16.66 -12.16
N VAL A 21 -0.87 17.19 -11.40
CA VAL A 21 -1.20 18.61 -11.40
C VAL A 21 -0.03 19.45 -10.90
N LEU A 22 0.63 19.01 -9.81
CA LEU A 22 1.81 19.70 -9.27
C LEU A 22 2.95 19.73 -10.28
N MET A 23 3.24 18.60 -10.93
CA MET A 23 4.29 18.50 -11.97
C MET A 23 3.97 19.34 -13.20
N TYR A 24 2.68 19.50 -13.56
CA TYR A 24 2.27 20.39 -14.64
C TYR A 24 2.71 21.83 -14.36
N PHE A 25 2.48 22.31 -13.14
CA PHE A 25 2.81 23.68 -12.77
C PHE A 25 4.31 23.87 -12.44
N SER A 26 4.97 22.88 -11.82
CA SER A 26 6.37 23.00 -11.47
C SER A 26 7.28 22.80 -12.69
N MET A 27 7.25 21.62 -13.29
CA MET A 27 8.12 21.29 -14.43
C MET A 27 7.53 21.73 -15.77
N GLY A 28 6.23 21.48 -15.97
CA GLY A 28 5.59 21.74 -17.26
C GLY A 28 5.66 23.22 -17.67
N HIS A 29 5.33 24.11 -16.75
CA HIS A 29 5.40 25.55 -17.02
C HIS A 29 6.84 26.07 -17.03
N MET A 30 7.66 25.72 -16.03
CA MET A 30 9.00 26.27 -15.88
C MET A 30 9.99 25.74 -16.92
N MET A 31 9.95 24.43 -17.27
CA MET A 31 10.90 23.83 -18.20
C MET A 31 10.41 23.84 -19.64
N TRP A 32 9.11 23.66 -19.88
CA TRP A 32 8.54 23.49 -21.21
C TRP A 32 7.60 24.63 -21.64
N GLY A 33 7.38 25.62 -20.77
CA GLY A 33 6.54 26.78 -21.08
C GLY A 33 5.06 26.44 -21.32
N TRP A 34 4.54 25.39 -20.65
CA TRP A 34 3.14 25.04 -20.79
C TRP A 34 2.21 26.17 -20.32
N PRO A 35 1.05 26.32 -20.96
CA PRO A 35 0.14 27.42 -20.67
C PRO A 35 -0.39 27.33 -19.23
N VAL A 36 -0.32 28.46 -18.52
CA VAL A 36 -0.90 28.62 -17.18
C VAL A 36 -1.88 29.81 -17.20
N PRO A 37 -2.81 29.90 -16.26
CA PRO A 37 -3.68 31.05 -16.14
C PRO A 37 -2.89 32.35 -16.07
N ALA A 38 -3.35 33.40 -16.77
CA ALA A 38 -2.65 34.69 -16.87
C ALA A 38 -2.30 35.30 -15.49
N ALA A 39 -3.12 35.03 -14.47
CA ALA A 39 -2.87 35.48 -13.10
C ALA A 39 -1.63 34.82 -12.43
N MET A 40 -1.10 33.73 -12.98
CA MET A 40 0.02 32.97 -12.45
C MET A 40 1.27 33.07 -13.33
N ALA A 41 1.14 33.44 -14.60
CA ALA A 41 2.25 33.45 -15.56
C ALA A 41 3.43 34.32 -15.11
N ASP A 42 3.17 35.49 -14.54
CA ASP A 42 4.18 36.44 -14.05
C ASP A 42 4.23 36.52 -12.51
N ASN A 43 3.39 35.74 -11.83
CA ASN A 43 3.30 35.77 -10.37
C ASN A 43 3.95 34.54 -9.75
N HIS A 44 5.26 34.63 -9.54
CA HIS A 44 6.06 33.54 -8.97
C HIS A 44 5.62 33.14 -7.55
N VAL A 45 5.12 34.11 -6.75
CA VAL A 45 4.59 33.82 -5.41
C VAL A 45 3.30 32.99 -5.48
N ALA A 46 2.39 33.35 -6.38
CA ALA A 46 1.16 32.58 -6.57
C ALA A 46 1.47 31.14 -7.02
N MET A 47 2.47 30.97 -7.89
CA MET A 47 2.94 29.66 -8.32
C MET A 47 3.51 28.85 -7.14
N GLY A 48 4.31 29.47 -6.27
CA GLY A 48 4.86 28.83 -5.07
C GLY A 48 3.77 28.43 -4.08
N ILE A 49 2.77 29.29 -3.86
CA ILE A 49 1.62 28.98 -3.00
C ILE A 49 0.79 27.81 -3.55
N LEU A 50 0.58 27.76 -4.86
CA LEU A 50 -0.13 26.66 -5.50
C LEU A 50 0.61 25.33 -5.27
N GLN A 51 1.93 25.32 -5.48
CA GLN A 51 2.76 24.12 -5.23
C GLN A 51 2.71 23.70 -3.76
N LEU A 52 2.77 24.66 -2.84
CA LEU A 52 2.63 24.40 -1.39
C LEU A 52 1.30 23.74 -1.05
N LEU A 53 0.19 24.27 -1.60
CA LEU A 53 -1.12 23.71 -1.35
C LEU A 53 -1.27 22.30 -1.92
N LEU A 54 -0.82 22.06 -3.14
CA LEU A 54 -0.88 20.74 -3.77
C LEU A 54 -0.01 19.71 -3.02
N ALA A 55 1.21 20.07 -2.65
CA ALA A 55 2.09 19.23 -1.85
C ALA A 55 1.48 18.96 -0.46
N GLY A 56 0.91 19.97 0.18
CA GLY A 56 0.21 19.85 1.46
C GLY A 56 -0.97 18.89 1.40
N ILE A 57 -1.77 18.93 0.33
CA ILE A 57 -2.87 17.98 0.12
C ILE A 57 -2.33 16.54 0.03
N ILE A 58 -1.26 16.31 -0.72
CA ILE A 58 -0.64 14.99 -0.84
C ILE A 58 -0.10 14.51 0.52
N MET A 59 0.50 15.40 1.33
CA MET A 59 0.94 15.09 2.69
C MET A 59 -0.22 14.69 3.59
N VAL A 60 -1.36 15.39 3.52
CA VAL A 60 -2.57 15.05 4.29
C VAL A 60 -3.16 13.71 3.86
N ILE A 61 -3.23 13.43 2.56
CA ILE A 61 -3.69 12.13 2.03
C ILE A 61 -2.82 10.99 2.60
N ASN A 62 -1.52 11.24 2.73
CA ASN A 62 -0.52 10.26 3.17
C ASN A 62 -0.08 10.46 4.64
N GLN A 63 -0.87 11.12 5.46
CA GLN A 63 -0.54 11.44 6.85
C GLN A 63 -0.14 10.24 7.72
N LYS A 64 -0.58 9.03 7.37
CA LYS A 64 -0.20 7.81 8.09
C LYS A 64 1.32 7.60 8.15
N PHE A 65 2.06 7.95 7.11
CA PHE A 65 3.53 7.84 7.10
C PHE A 65 4.16 8.77 8.13
N PHE A 66 3.62 9.98 8.29
CA PHE A 66 4.12 10.94 9.28
C PHE A 66 3.79 10.46 10.70
N ILE A 67 2.54 10.03 10.94
CA ILE A 67 2.12 9.54 12.26
C ILE A 67 2.95 8.31 12.65
N SER A 68 3.02 7.29 11.79
CA SER A 68 3.80 6.07 12.02
C SER A 68 5.29 6.37 12.16
N GLY A 69 5.84 7.20 11.27
CA GLY A 69 7.26 7.53 11.24
C GLY A 69 7.72 8.30 12.46
N PHE A 70 7.03 9.37 12.85
CA PHE A 70 7.39 10.15 14.04
C PHE A 70 7.11 9.39 15.34
N GLN A 71 6.06 8.58 15.39
CA GLN A 71 5.78 7.72 16.54
C GLN A 71 6.89 6.67 16.74
N SER A 72 7.35 6.03 15.67
CA SER A 72 8.47 5.07 15.70
C SER A 72 9.77 5.74 16.14
N LEU A 73 10.01 6.96 15.66
CA LEU A 73 11.18 7.75 16.07
C LEU A 73 11.15 8.06 17.59
N TRP A 74 9.99 8.44 18.09
CA TRP A 74 9.80 8.73 19.52
C TRP A 74 10.06 7.50 20.40
N HIS A 75 9.65 6.33 19.94
CA HIS A 75 9.89 5.05 20.62
C HIS A 75 11.32 4.50 20.39
N ARG A 76 12.22 5.26 19.77
CA ARG A 76 13.60 4.86 19.44
C ARG A 76 13.69 3.58 18.60
N ALA A 77 12.66 3.31 17.80
CA ALA A 77 12.60 2.20 16.87
C ALA A 77 12.31 2.72 15.43
N PRO A 78 13.24 3.51 14.84
CA PRO A 78 13.02 4.09 13.53
C PRO A 78 12.81 2.99 12.48
N ASN A 79 11.87 3.23 11.58
CA ASN A 79 11.51 2.34 10.48
C ASN A 79 11.55 3.08 9.14
N MET A 80 11.14 2.41 8.06
CA MET A 80 11.08 3.02 6.73
C MET A 80 10.15 4.25 6.70
N ASP A 81 9.03 4.22 7.41
CA ASP A 81 8.10 5.35 7.49
C ASP A 81 8.76 6.57 8.15
N THR A 82 9.67 6.35 9.11
CA THR A 82 10.48 7.43 9.75
C THR A 82 11.33 8.14 8.71
N LEU A 83 12.03 7.40 7.87
CA LEU A 83 12.89 7.98 6.83
C LEU A 83 12.07 8.79 5.83
N VAL A 84 10.93 8.26 5.39
CA VAL A 84 10.00 8.94 4.48
C VAL A 84 9.44 10.22 5.12
N ALA A 85 9.00 10.14 6.39
CA ALA A 85 8.45 11.28 7.12
C ALA A 85 9.49 12.39 7.28
N LEU A 86 10.73 12.06 7.65
CA LEU A 86 11.81 13.04 7.80
C LEU A 86 12.17 13.69 6.46
N GLY A 87 12.34 12.89 5.40
CA GLY A 87 12.70 13.40 4.08
C GLY A 87 11.62 14.33 3.50
N ALA A 88 10.35 13.90 3.54
CA ALA A 88 9.24 14.71 3.03
C ALA A 88 9.02 15.97 3.88
N THR A 89 9.15 15.89 5.20
CA THR A 89 9.05 17.06 6.10
C THR A 89 10.18 18.05 5.85
N ALA A 90 11.41 17.58 5.70
CA ALA A 90 12.57 18.44 5.43
C ALA A 90 12.42 19.16 4.09
N ALA A 91 12.06 18.44 3.02
CA ALA A 91 11.82 19.02 1.70
C ALA A 91 10.71 20.07 1.73
N PHE A 92 9.60 19.76 2.39
CA PHE A 92 8.46 20.68 2.51
C PHE A 92 8.82 21.92 3.34
N ALA A 93 9.45 21.73 4.51
CA ALA A 93 9.83 22.84 5.40
C ALA A 93 10.83 23.79 4.73
N TRP A 94 11.84 23.24 4.05
CA TRP A 94 12.78 24.06 3.28
C TRP A 94 12.08 24.86 2.19
N SER A 95 11.18 24.24 1.43
CA SER A 95 10.42 24.91 0.37
C SER A 95 9.54 26.03 0.92
N VAL A 96 8.94 25.85 2.09
CA VAL A 96 8.19 26.90 2.78
C VAL A 96 9.13 28.06 3.16
N ALA A 97 10.31 27.77 3.71
CA ALA A 97 11.29 28.80 4.01
C ALA A 97 11.76 29.54 2.76
N ALA A 98 12.05 28.84 1.67
CA ALA A 98 12.42 29.41 0.40
C ALA A 98 11.29 30.32 -0.16
N LEU A 99 10.02 29.90 -0.01
CA LEU A 99 8.88 30.71 -0.39
C LEU A 99 8.81 32.03 0.39
N PHE A 100 9.05 32.03 1.70
CA PHE A 100 9.13 33.26 2.49
C PHE A 100 10.27 34.15 2.05
N LEU A 101 11.47 33.60 1.81
CA LEU A 101 12.61 34.36 1.30
C LEU A 101 12.35 34.93 -0.09
N MET A 102 11.65 34.19 -0.94
CA MET A 102 11.24 34.65 -2.26
C MET A 102 10.28 35.84 -2.18
N THR A 103 9.32 35.86 -1.22
CA THR A 103 8.42 37.02 -1.03
C THR A 103 9.19 38.26 -0.61
N ASP A 104 10.19 38.13 0.27
CA ASP A 104 11.05 39.25 0.67
C ASP A 104 11.88 39.77 -0.51
N ALA A 105 12.45 38.86 -1.33
CA ALA A 105 13.18 39.23 -2.55
C ALA A 105 12.29 39.98 -3.54
N GLN A 106 11.04 39.55 -3.71
CA GLN A 106 10.08 40.21 -4.60
C GLN A 106 9.71 41.62 -4.13
N LEU A 107 9.48 41.82 -2.83
CA LEU A 107 9.24 43.12 -2.23
C LEU A 107 10.38 44.12 -2.45
N LYS A 108 11.63 43.60 -2.45
CA LYS A 108 12.85 44.39 -2.69
C LYS A 108 13.16 44.60 -4.18
N GLY A 109 12.33 44.08 -5.09
CA GLY A 109 12.55 44.17 -6.54
C GLY A 109 13.75 43.33 -7.02
N ASN A 110 14.25 42.40 -6.22
CA ASN A 110 15.36 41.54 -6.55
C ASN A 110 14.88 40.29 -7.33
N MET A 111 14.66 40.45 -8.62
CA MET A 111 14.19 39.36 -9.49
C MET A 111 15.17 38.18 -9.55
N HIS A 112 16.48 38.42 -9.47
CA HIS A 112 17.46 37.34 -9.41
C HIS A 112 17.29 36.48 -8.15
N GLY A 113 17.06 37.10 -7.00
CA GLY A 113 16.75 36.39 -5.76
C GLY A 113 15.45 35.59 -5.86
N VAL A 114 14.42 36.14 -6.48
CA VAL A 114 13.14 35.44 -6.72
C VAL A 114 13.36 34.14 -7.49
N MET A 115 14.10 34.20 -8.60
CA MET A 115 14.41 33.01 -9.40
C MET A 115 15.23 31.99 -8.64
N THR A 116 16.27 32.43 -7.91
CA THR A 116 17.10 31.54 -7.09
C THR A 116 16.27 30.76 -6.09
N TYR A 117 15.38 31.42 -5.34
CA TYR A 117 14.54 30.73 -4.35
C TYR A 117 13.46 29.86 -5.00
N MET A 118 13.00 30.18 -6.20
CA MET A 118 12.07 29.36 -6.94
C MET A 118 12.70 28.04 -7.37
N ASP A 119 13.96 28.05 -7.77
CA ASP A 119 14.75 26.84 -8.11
C ASP A 119 15.02 25.95 -6.87
N GLU A 120 14.91 26.52 -5.67
CA GLU A 120 15.06 25.78 -4.41
C GLU A 120 13.77 25.17 -3.86
N PHE A 121 12.68 25.15 -4.62
CA PHE A 121 11.45 24.49 -4.22
C PHE A 121 11.55 22.97 -4.38
N TYR A 122 11.35 22.27 -3.27
CA TYR A 122 11.29 20.80 -3.20
C TYR A 122 9.89 20.28 -2.88
N PHE A 123 8.84 21.08 -3.11
CA PHE A 123 7.44 20.65 -2.94
C PHE A 123 7.12 19.41 -3.77
N GLU A 124 7.61 19.37 -4.99
CA GLU A 124 7.46 18.23 -5.89
C GLU A 124 8.21 17.00 -5.36
N SER A 125 9.42 17.17 -4.84
CA SER A 125 10.20 16.07 -4.25
C SER A 125 9.49 15.47 -3.04
N ALA A 126 8.94 16.29 -2.14
CA ALA A 126 8.14 15.83 -1.01
C ALA A 126 6.91 15.01 -1.48
N ALA A 127 6.18 15.53 -2.46
CA ALA A 127 5.02 14.87 -3.05
C ALA A 127 5.39 13.55 -3.75
N MET A 128 6.50 13.55 -4.50
CA MET A 128 7.00 12.38 -5.23
C MET A 128 7.40 11.26 -4.27
N ILE A 129 8.15 11.57 -3.21
CA ILE A 129 8.55 10.59 -2.18
C ILE A 129 7.32 9.89 -1.62
N LEU A 130 6.29 10.66 -1.22
CA LEU A 130 5.06 10.10 -0.64
C LEU A 130 4.26 9.27 -1.63
N THR A 131 4.19 9.71 -2.88
CA THR A 131 3.47 8.97 -3.92
C THR A 131 4.19 7.66 -4.27
N LEU A 132 5.50 7.67 -4.45
CA LEU A 132 6.29 6.47 -4.77
C LEU A 132 6.26 5.44 -3.65
N ILE A 133 6.35 5.87 -2.38
CA ILE A 133 6.24 4.93 -1.27
C ILE A 133 4.82 4.33 -1.19
N THR A 134 3.80 5.10 -1.53
CA THR A 134 2.42 4.59 -1.58
C THR A 134 2.24 3.57 -2.69
N VAL A 135 2.90 3.74 -3.86
CA VAL A 135 2.99 2.70 -4.90
C VAL A 135 3.59 1.42 -4.34
N GLY A 136 4.75 1.52 -3.67
CA GLY A 136 5.41 0.37 -3.06
C GLY A 136 4.51 -0.37 -2.07
N LYS A 137 3.85 0.36 -1.17
CA LYS A 137 2.89 -0.21 -0.20
C LYS A 137 1.67 -0.86 -0.87
N TYR A 138 1.17 -0.28 -1.94
CA TYR A 138 0.08 -0.86 -2.70
C TYR A 138 0.49 -2.18 -3.37
N LEU A 139 1.66 -2.22 -4.01
CA LEU A 139 2.17 -3.44 -4.63
C LEU A 139 2.44 -4.55 -3.58
N GLU A 140 2.97 -4.18 -2.41
CA GLU A 140 3.17 -5.09 -1.28
C GLU A 140 1.82 -5.69 -0.82
N ALA A 141 0.79 -4.85 -0.63
CA ALA A 141 -0.53 -5.30 -0.21
C ALA A 141 -1.17 -6.24 -1.23
N VAL A 142 -1.10 -5.92 -2.53
CA VAL A 142 -1.60 -6.79 -3.62
C VAL A 142 -0.89 -8.14 -3.63
N SER A 143 0.44 -8.15 -3.47
CA SER A 143 1.22 -9.39 -3.46
C SER A 143 0.89 -10.26 -2.26
N LYS A 144 0.76 -9.66 -1.07
CA LYS A 144 0.34 -10.37 0.16
C LYS A 144 -1.08 -10.94 0.03
N GLY A 145 -2.00 -10.18 -0.55
CA GLY A 145 -3.37 -10.63 -0.80
C GLY A 145 -3.42 -11.87 -1.67
N ARG A 146 -2.69 -11.90 -2.78
CA ARG A 146 -2.62 -13.06 -3.68
C ARG A 146 -2.07 -14.31 -2.99
N THR A 147 -1.04 -14.17 -2.16
CA THR A 147 -0.47 -15.29 -1.41
C THR A 147 -1.46 -15.84 -0.39
N THR A 148 -2.18 -14.97 0.31
CA THR A 148 -3.20 -15.36 1.28
C THR A 148 -4.36 -16.08 0.61
N ASP A 149 -4.81 -15.61 -0.56
CA ASP A 149 -5.89 -16.25 -1.32
C ASP A 149 -5.48 -17.64 -1.84
N ALA A 150 -4.22 -17.81 -2.26
CA ALA A 150 -3.70 -19.12 -2.67
C ALA A 150 -3.70 -20.11 -1.49
N ILE A 151 -3.23 -19.69 -0.32
CA ILE A 151 -3.25 -20.52 0.90
C ILE A 151 -4.69 -20.87 1.28
N LYS A 152 -5.61 -19.92 1.18
CA LYS A 152 -7.02 -20.12 1.49
C LYS A 152 -7.67 -21.13 0.53
N SER A 153 -7.34 -21.04 -0.75
CA SER A 153 -7.81 -22.01 -1.75
C SER A 153 -7.33 -23.44 -1.45
N LEU A 154 -6.10 -23.59 -0.96
CA LEU A 154 -5.61 -24.90 -0.51
C LEU A 154 -6.35 -25.39 0.74
N MET A 155 -6.64 -24.52 1.70
CA MET A 155 -7.43 -24.87 2.89
C MET A 155 -8.88 -25.23 2.56
N ASP A 156 -9.45 -24.59 1.54
CA ASP A 156 -10.83 -24.88 1.09
C ASP A 156 -10.96 -26.24 0.38
N LEU A 157 -9.83 -26.87 -0.02
CA LEU A 157 -9.80 -28.25 -0.54
C LEU A 157 -9.96 -29.29 0.58
N ALA A 158 -9.69 -28.93 1.84
CA ALA A 158 -9.92 -29.83 2.96
C ALA A 158 -11.41 -30.04 3.19
N PRO A 159 -11.86 -31.29 3.30
CA PRO A 159 -13.28 -31.60 3.54
C PRO A 159 -13.70 -31.06 4.92
N LYS A 160 -14.89 -30.46 4.97
CA LYS A 160 -15.45 -29.88 6.19
C LYS A 160 -16.17 -30.90 7.06
N THR A 161 -16.46 -32.08 6.50
CA THR A 161 -17.19 -33.17 7.18
C THR A 161 -16.47 -34.50 7.01
N ALA A 162 -16.65 -35.38 7.97
CA ALA A 162 -16.16 -36.75 7.95
C ALA A 162 -17.30 -37.72 8.22
N CYS A 163 -17.30 -38.86 7.51
CA CYS A 163 -18.22 -39.93 7.78
C CYS A 163 -17.54 -40.94 8.78
N VAL A 164 -17.88 -40.86 10.05
CA VAL A 164 -17.32 -41.71 11.11
C VAL A 164 -18.25 -42.86 11.46
N ILE A 165 -17.67 -43.98 11.86
CA ILE A 165 -18.39 -45.13 12.38
C ILE A 165 -18.33 -45.07 13.92
N ARG A 166 -19.48 -44.81 14.53
CA ARG A 166 -19.64 -44.85 16.01
C ARG A 166 -20.79 -45.79 16.34
N ASP A 167 -20.59 -46.68 17.25
CA ASP A 167 -21.59 -47.70 17.65
C ASP A 167 -22.12 -48.55 16.47
N GLY A 168 -21.24 -48.85 15.50
CA GLY A 168 -21.58 -49.62 14.30
C GLY A 168 -22.48 -48.92 13.29
N LYS A 169 -22.67 -47.61 13.43
CA LYS A 169 -23.45 -46.76 12.49
C LYS A 169 -22.59 -45.65 11.90
N GLU A 170 -22.78 -45.41 10.62
CA GLU A 170 -22.17 -44.25 9.95
C GLU A 170 -22.85 -42.98 10.38
N GLN A 171 -22.06 -41.98 10.73
CA GLN A 171 -22.51 -40.63 11.12
C GLN A 171 -21.65 -39.60 10.42
N VAL A 172 -22.28 -38.59 9.83
CA VAL A 172 -21.57 -37.45 9.23
C VAL A 172 -21.41 -36.39 10.29
N ILE A 173 -20.17 -36.06 10.64
CA ILE A 173 -19.84 -35.04 11.63
C ILE A 173 -18.88 -34.01 11.02
N PRO A 174 -18.77 -32.79 11.60
CA PRO A 174 -17.72 -31.86 11.23
C PRO A 174 -16.31 -32.52 11.37
N ALA A 175 -15.43 -32.27 10.40
CA ALA A 175 -14.08 -32.84 10.44
C ALA A 175 -13.31 -32.49 11.72
N GLU A 176 -13.60 -31.32 12.29
CA GLU A 176 -13.01 -30.81 13.55
C GLU A 176 -13.43 -31.63 14.80
N GLU A 177 -14.53 -32.40 14.71
CA GLU A 177 -15.06 -33.22 15.81
C GLU A 177 -14.54 -34.66 15.77
N VAL A 178 -13.71 -34.99 14.76
CA VAL A 178 -13.05 -36.31 14.69
C VAL A 178 -11.94 -36.40 15.74
N VAL A 179 -11.99 -37.42 16.57
CA VAL A 179 -11.00 -37.64 17.63
C VAL A 179 -10.14 -38.83 17.34
N LYS A 180 -8.95 -38.88 17.98
CA LYS A 180 -8.03 -39.99 17.84
C LYS A 180 -8.68 -41.31 18.33
N GLY A 181 -8.73 -42.28 17.44
CA GLY A 181 -9.37 -43.58 17.67
C GLY A 181 -10.69 -43.76 16.93
N ASP A 182 -11.26 -42.67 16.35
CA ASP A 182 -12.42 -42.80 15.46
C ASP A 182 -12.03 -43.57 14.19
N THR A 183 -12.96 -44.36 13.69
CA THR A 183 -12.88 -44.98 12.36
C THR A 183 -13.76 -44.19 11.41
N PHE A 184 -13.21 -43.75 10.28
CA PHE A 184 -13.97 -43.03 9.27
C PHE A 184 -13.94 -43.72 7.92
N VAL A 185 -14.95 -43.52 7.11
CA VAL A 185 -15.12 -44.10 5.78
C VAL A 185 -14.89 -43.02 4.73
N VAL A 186 -14.04 -43.33 3.76
CA VAL A 186 -13.83 -42.52 2.55
C VAL A 186 -14.24 -43.32 1.33
N ARG A 187 -15.13 -42.82 0.54
CA ARG A 187 -15.59 -43.45 -0.71
C ARG A 187 -14.82 -42.92 -1.91
N PRO A 188 -14.79 -43.67 -3.02
CA PRO A 188 -14.17 -43.21 -4.26
C PRO A 188 -14.70 -41.80 -4.65
N GLY A 189 -13.80 -40.85 -4.91
CA GLY A 189 -14.11 -39.47 -5.23
C GLY A 189 -14.33 -38.54 -4.04
N GLU A 190 -14.27 -39.07 -2.80
CA GLU A 190 -14.30 -38.23 -1.58
C GLU A 190 -12.88 -37.86 -1.14
N SER A 191 -12.76 -36.73 -0.49
CA SER A 191 -11.47 -36.30 0.10
C SER A 191 -11.29 -36.89 1.51
N ILE A 192 -10.05 -37.23 1.85
CA ILE A 192 -9.67 -37.74 3.18
C ILE A 192 -9.76 -36.59 4.20
N PRO A 193 -10.61 -36.68 5.25
CA PRO A 193 -10.90 -35.56 6.12
C PRO A 193 -9.83 -35.23 7.15
N VAL A 194 -9.11 -36.23 7.61
CA VAL A 194 -8.07 -36.13 8.65
C VAL A 194 -6.98 -37.17 8.41
N ASP A 195 -5.82 -37.00 9.04
CA ASP A 195 -4.77 -37.97 9.01
C ASP A 195 -5.24 -39.31 9.64
N GLY A 196 -4.93 -40.42 8.98
CA GLY A 196 -5.38 -41.73 9.42
C GLY A 196 -4.52 -42.87 8.92
N ARG A 197 -4.85 -44.06 9.39
CA ARG A 197 -4.24 -45.33 8.94
C ARG A 197 -5.31 -46.20 8.29
N VAL A 198 -5.03 -46.66 7.08
CA VAL A 198 -5.92 -47.61 6.41
C VAL A 198 -6.02 -48.91 7.22
N ILE A 199 -7.24 -49.28 7.59
CA ILE A 199 -7.54 -50.51 8.31
C ILE A 199 -8.23 -51.56 7.44
N SER A 200 -8.92 -51.11 6.39
CA SER A 200 -9.60 -51.97 5.42
C SER A 200 -9.80 -51.22 4.10
N GLY A 201 -9.72 -51.95 2.97
CA GLY A 201 -9.89 -51.40 1.63
C GLY A 201 -8.56 -51.03 0.96
N GLU A 202 -8.64 -50.72 -0.34
CA GLU A 202 -7.52 -50.31 -1.19
C GLU A 202 -8.01 -49.32 -2.22
N SER A 203 -7.28 -48.21 -2.39
CA SER A 203 -7.58 -47.21 -3.40
C SER A 203 -6.35 -46.37 -3.73
N ALA A 204 -6.33 -45.79 -4.91
CA ALA A 204 -5.36 -44.76 -5.25
C ALA A 204 -5.80 -43.41 -4.65
N VAL A 205 -4.84 -42.60 -4.22
CA VAL A 205 -5.06 -41.24 -3.68
C VAL A 205 -4.37 -40.25 -4.59
N ASP A 206 -5.09 -39.21 -4.97
CA ASP A 206 -4.55 -38.08 -5.73
C ASP A 206 -4.00 -37.02 -4.76
N GLU A 207 -2.68 -36.89 -4.71
CA GLU A 207 -1.98 -35.91 -3.90
C GLU A 207 -1.45 -34.71 -4.71
N SER A 208 -1.87 -34.59 -5.98
CA SER A 208 -1.35 -33.59 -6.91
C SER A 208 -1.52 -32.14 -6.43
N ALA A 209 -2.56 -31.89 -5.64
CA ALA A 209 -2.79 -30.56 -5.02
C ALA A 209 -1.69 -30.15 -4.02
N LEU A 210 -1.00 -31.11 -3.41
CA LEU A 210 0.06 -30.89 -2.43
C LEU A 210 1.45 -31.10 -3.03
N THR A 211 1.61 -32.17 -3.81
CA THR A 211 2.93 -32.60 -4.34
C THR A 211 3.22 -32.02 -5.73
N GLY A 212 2.19 -31.65 -6.47
CA GLY A 212 2.28 -31.25 -7.88
C GLY A 212 2.45 -32.44 -8.84
N GLU A 213 2.43 -33.68 -8.33
CA GLU A 213 2.52 -34.92 -9.12
C GLU A 213 1.19 -35.68 -9.05
N SER A 214 0.68 -36.11 -10.21
CA SER A 214 -0.58 -36.88 -10.35
C SER A 214 -0.29 -38.38 -10.48
#